data_bea8dae345fee915e754aafba393c408
#
_entry.id   bea8dae345fee915e754aafba393c408
#
_cell.length_a   1.000
_cell.length_b   1.000
_cell.length_c   1.000
_cell.angle_alpha   90.00
_cell.angle_beta   90.00
_cell.angle_gamma   90.00
#
_symmetry.space_group_name_H-M   'P 1'
#
loop_
_entity.id
_entity.type
_entity.pdbx_description
1 polymer ?
#
loop_
_entity_poly.entity_id
_entity_poly.type
_entity_poly.pdbx_seq_one_letter_code
_entity_poly.pdbx_strand_id
1 'polypeptide(L)'
;QAGIRDFCLSRGLGDVYKRQFFGMYNVGFQALSALEEINLNGGVFETDWHWPIIQLVSGLNPNNLLDCISYGAVYFLPIYLVTFIVGIGWEMIFAVIRKHEISEGAFVTTILFALSCPPDAPLWQVALGISVGLVIGKEIFGGTGKNFLNPALTGRAFLYFAYPASWSGDMAWIAVDGYTAATMLGMSAQESYMNMPYSWNEAFMGYIPGSIGETSVVAILLGLAVLLYTKIASWRIVAGVVLGTVFTATLFNLTGSDTNPMFAIPFWWHMVMGGYMFGLVFMATEPVSGSHTNQGRWVYGFVIGFMVIMIRVLNPAYPEGMMLAILFGNLLSPLIDHYFVSRNIKQRARVLNAE
;
A
#
# COMPACT_ATOMS: atom_id res chain seq x y z
N GLN A 1 -7.04 -3.57 -28.32
CA GLN A 1 -6.32 -2.92 -27.18
C GLN A 1 -6.99 -3.18 -25.82
N ALA A 2 -8.33 -3.30 -25.75
CA ALA A 2 -9.03 -3.66 -24.51
C ALA A 2 -8.66 -5.06 -24.00
N GLY A 3 -8.75 -6.09 -24.83
CA GLY A 3 -8.45 -7.47 -24.44
C GLY A 3 -6.99 -7.74 -24.01
N ILE A 4 -6.03 -6.91 -24.46
CA ILE A 4 -4.63 -7.00 -23.98
C ILE A 4 -4.51 -6.37 -22.57
N ARG A 5 -5.27 -5.33 -22.27
CA ARG A 5 -5.33 -4.73 -20.92
C ARG A 5 -5.95 -5.69 -19.91
N ASP A 6 -7.04 -6.35 -20.28
CA ASP A 6 -7.76 -7.29 -19.40
C ASP A 6 -6.90 -8.53 -19.10
N PHE A 7 -6.22 -9.08 -20.11
CA PHE A 7 -5.26 -10.17 -19.94
C PHE A 7 -4.03 -9.79 -19.08
N CYS A 8 -3.56 -8.54 -19.17
CA CYS A 8 -2.48 -8.04 -18.34
C CYS A 8 -2.91 -7.83 -16.88
N LEU A 9 -4.14 -7.37 -16.64
CA LEU A 9 -4.73 -7.22 -15.30
C LEU A 9 -4.90 -8.58 -14.62
N SER A 10 -5.38 -9.61 -15.34
CA SER A 10 -5.56 -10.96 -14.78
C SER A 10 -4.24 -11.63 -14.37
N ARG A 11 -3.13 -11.37 -15.10
CA ARG A 11 -1.79 -11.83 -14.69
C ARG A 11 -1.26 -11.09 -13.48
N GLY A 12 -1.47 -9.75 -13.39
CA GLY A 12 -1.14 -8.97 -12.21
C GLY A 12 -1.88 -9.45 -10.96
N LEU A 13 -3.14 -9.86 -11.09
CA LEU A 13 -3.91 -10.49 -10.02
C LEU A 13 -3.24 -11.77 -9.48
N GLY A 14 -2.74 -12.66 -10.35
CA GLY A 14 -2.08 -13.89 -9.92
C GLY A 14 -0.89 -13.66 -8.98
N ASP A 15 -0.15 -12.57 -9.16
CA ASP A 15 1.00 -12.24 -8.30
C ASP A 15 0.57 -11.56 -6.99
N VAL A 16 -0.54 -10.83 -7.01
CA VAL A 16 -1.14 -10.27 -5.78
C VAL A 16 -1.64 -11.40 -4.89
N TYR A 17 -2.24 -12.46 -5.44
CA TYR A 17 -2.71 -13.62 -4.66
C TYR A 17 -1.58 -14.38 -3.95
N LYS A 18 -0.41 -14.53 -4.54
CA LYS A 18 0.72 -15.22 -3.90
C LYS A 18 1.19 -14.53 -2.62
N ARG A 19 1.04 -13.22 -2.52
CA ARG A 19 1.39 -12.45 -1.33
C ARG A 19 0.38 -12.52 -0.21
N GLN A 20 -0.88 -12.81 -0.54
CA GLN A 20 -1.89 -13.02 0.47
C GLN A 20 -1.48 -14.13 1.44
N PHE A 21 -0.87 -15.22 0.91
CA PHE A 21 -0.41 -16.32 1.76
C PHE A 21 0.67 -15.88 2.72
N PHE A 22 1.65 -15.07 2.26
CA PHE A 22 2.66 -14.54 3.18
C PHE A 22 2.06 -13.52 4.15
N GLY A 23 1.15 -12.67 3.70
CA GLY A 23 0.45 -11.72 4.57
C GLY A 23 -0.35 -12.41 5.67
N MET A 24 -1.14 -13.44 5.33
CA MET A 24 -1.84 -14.26 6.32
C MET A 24 -0.87 -14.94 7.28
N TYR A 25 0.23 -15.51 6.76
CA TYR A 25 1.26 -16.11 7.59
C TYR A 25 1.84 -15.09 8.59
N ASN A 26 2.24 -13.91 8.12
CA ASN A 26 2.85 -12.90 8.99
C ASN A 26 1.88 -12.37 10.05
N VAL A 27 0.62 -12.12 9.69
CA VAL A 27 -0.42 -11.71 10.66
C VAL A 27 -0.56 -12.75 11.76
N GLY A 28 -0.67 -14.03 11.41
CA GLY A 28 -0.76 -15.11 12.38
C GLY A 28 0.52 -15.30 13.19
N PHE A 29 1.69 -15.21 12.57
CA PHE A 29 2.96 -15.31 13.27
C PHE A 29 3.14 -14.21 14.33
N GLN A 30 2.85 -12.95 13.99
CA GLN A 30 2.92 -11.84 14.93
C GLN A 30 1.90 -12.01 16.08
N ALA A 31 0.67 -12.39 15.75
CA ALA A 31 -0.38 -12.60 16.75
C ALA A 31 -0.08 -13.78 17.69
N LEU A 32 0.33 -14.93 17.15
CA LEU A 32 0.64 -16.11 17.96
C LEU A 32 1.90 -15.90 18.82
N SER A 33 2.90 -15.15 18.33
CA SER A 33 4.07 -14.77 19.12
C SER A 33 3.69 -13.84 20.26
N ALA A 34 2.79 -12.87 20.02
CA ALA A 34 2.27 -11.98 21.06
C ALA A 34 1.45 -12.74 22.12
N LEU A 35 0.62 -13.70 21.70
CA LEU A 35 -0.14 -14.56 22.62
C LEU A 35 0.79 -15.43 23.47
N GLU A 36 1.87 -15.97 22.93
CA GLU A 36 2.88 -16.71 23.68
C GLU A 36 3.54 -15.82 24.74
N GLU A 37 3.90 -14.60 24.37
CA GLU A 37 4.47 -13.61 25.31
C GLU A 37 3.50 -13.24 26.43
N ILE A 38 2.22 -12.98 26.11
CA ILE A 38 1.18 -12.68 27.12
C ILE A 38 1.03 -13.86 28.09
N ASN A 39 0.95 -15.09 27.59
CA ASN A 39 0.79 -16.29 28.40
C ASN A 39 1.99 -16.52 29.31
N LEU A 40 3.22 -16.30 28.84
CA LEU A 40 4.46 -16.42 29.64
C LEU A 40 4.49 -15.40 30.78
N ASN A 41 3.96 -14.20 30.55
CA ASN A 41 3.88 -13.11 31.54
C ASN A 41 2.66 -13.22 32.47
N GLY A 42 1.81 -14.26 32.34
CA GLY A 42 0.60 -14.44 33.14
C GLY A 42 -0.49 -13.40 32.86
N GLY A 43 -0.44 -12.77 31.67
CA GLY A 43 -1.44 -11.81 31.21
C GLY A 43 -2.74 -12.49 30.75
N VAL A 44 -3.80 -11.70 30.71
CA VAL A 44 -5.10 -12.11 30.14
C VAL A 44 -5.33 -11.24 28.91
N PHE A 45 -5.66 -11.87 27.78
CA PHE A 45 -6.07 -11.16 26.57
C PHE A 45 -7.60 -11.16 26.44
N GLU A 46 -8.11 -10.10 25.84
CA GLU A 46 -9.53 -10.02 25.54
C GLU A 46 -9.84 -10.90 24.32
N THR A 47 -11.03 -11.48 24.28
CA THR A 47 -11.48 -12.35 23.19
C THR A 47 -12.57 -11.64 22.39
N ASP A 48 -12.34 -11.49 21.10
CA ASP A 48 -13.30 -10.94 20.16
C ASP A 48 -14.10 -12.03 19.43
N TRP A 49 -14.91 -11.64 18.44
CA TRP A 49 -15.73 -12.56 17.65
C TRP A 49 -14.91 -13.51 16.77
N HIS A 50 -13.62 -13.24 16.50
CA HIS A 50 -12.75 -14.14 15.76
C HIS A 50 -12.32 -15.35 16.58
N TRP A 51 -12.25 -15.20 17.91
CA TRP A 51 -11.69 -16.20 18.80
C TRP A 51 -12.35 -17.60 18.72
N PRO A 52 -13.69 -17.73 18.70
CA PRO A 52 -14.33 -19.04 18.53
C PRO A 52 -13.98 -19.72 17.21
N ILE A 53 -13.76 -18.92 16.15
CA ILE A 53 -13.39 -19.43 14.83
C ILE A 53 -11.92 -19.87 14.84
N ILE A 54 -11.04 -19.08 15.49
CA ILE A 54 -9.61 -19.40 15.64
C ILE A 54 -9.45 -20.74 16.37
N GLN A 55 -10.14 -20.94 17.49
CA GLN A 55 -10.09 -22.20 18.26
C GLN A 55 -10.53 -23.42 17.44
N LEU A 56 -11.42 -23.24 16.45
CA LEU A 56 -11.91 -24.31 15.60
C LEU A 56 -10.94 -24.65 14.45
N VAL A 57 -10.26 -23.65 13.88
CA VAL A 57 -9.54 -23.77 12.60
C VAL A 57 -8.03 -23.74 12.78
N SER A 58 -7.52 -23.06 13.81
CA SER A 58 -6.10 -22.84 14.03
C SER A 58 -5.61 -23.49 15.31
N GLY A 59 -4.41 -24.08 15.27
CA GLY A 59 -3.61 -24.31 16.47
C GLY A 59 -3.01 -22.98 16.97
N LEU A 60 -2.46 -22.99 18.19
CA LEU A 60 -1.87 -21.79 18.80
C LEU A 60 -0.32 -21.87 18.84
N ASN A 61 0.29 -22.49 17.85
CA ASN A 61 1.75 -22.66 17.78
C ASN A 61 2.37 -21.73 16.75
N PRO A 62 3.14 -20.69 17.16
CA PRO A 62 3.78 -19.75 16.24
C PRO A 62 4.83 -20.39 15.31
N ASN A 63 5.36 -21.58 15.68
CA ASN A 63 6.33 -22.30 14.86
C ASN A 63 5.68 -23.19 13.79
N ASN A 64 4.34 -23.31 13.77
CA ASN A 64 3.63 -24.10 12.78
C ASN A 64 3.09 -23.20 11.67
N LEU A 65 3.57 -23.41 10.45
CA LEU A 65 3.16 -22.64 9.26
C LEU A 65 1.63 -22.65 9.04
N LEU A 66 0.99 -23.79 9.24
CA LEU A 66 -0.45 -23.93 9.02
C LEU A 66 -1.26 -23.16 10.07
N ASP A 67 -0.81 -23.17 11.32
CA ASP A 67 -1.47 -22.43 12.40
C ASP A 67 -1.38 -20.92 12.13
N CYS A 68 -0.21 -20.42 11.74
CA CYS A 68 -0.03 -19.02 11.38
C CYS A 68 -0.90 -18.62 10.19
N ILE A 69 -0.93 -19.40 9.11
CA ILE A 69 -1.76 -19.09 7.93
C ILE A 69 -3.24 -19.12 8.27
N SER A 70 -3.71 -20.13 9.00
CA SER A 70 -5.11 -20.26 9.37
C SER A 70 -5.57 -19.14 10.30
N TYR A 71 -4.74 -18.76 11.29
CA TYR A 71 -5.01 -17.62 12.16
C TYR A 71 -5.15 -16.32 11.34
N GLY A 72 -4.15 -15.98 10.52
CA GLY A 72 -4.19 -14.79 9.68
C GLY A 72 -5.31 -14.80 8.64
N ALA A 73 -5.72 -15.97 8.15
CA ALA A 73 -6.86 -16.09 7.25
C ALA A 73 -8.18 -15.71 7.93
N VAL A 74 -8.35 -15.99 9.22
CA VAL A 74 -9.57 -15.60 9.97
C VAL A 74 -9.72 -14.08 10.02
N TYR A 75 -8.64 -13.32 10.08
CA TYR A 75 -8.67 -11.86 10.04
C TYR A 75 -8.77 -11.31 8.60
N PHE A 76 -8.01 -11.88 7.67
CA PHE A 76 -7.96 -11.39 6.29
C PHE A 76 -9.25 -11.65 5.50
N LEU A 77 -9.82 -12.85 5.60
CA LEU A 77 -10.96 -13.24 4.76
C LEU A 77 -12.20 -12.37 4.96
N PRO A 78 -12.63 -12.00 6.20
CA PRO A 78 -13.75 -11.08 6.38
C PRO A 78 -13.49 -9.70 5.76
N ILE A 79 -12.28 -9.13 5.93
CA ILE A 79 -11.89 -7.85 5.33
C ILE A 79 -11.99 -7.94 3.81
N TYR A 80 -11.43 -8.99 3.21
CA TYR A 80 -11.48 -9.18 1.76
C TYR A 80 -12.91 -9.40 1.25
N LEU A 81 -13.72 -10.20 1.93
CA LEU A 81 -15.12 -10.43 1.54
C LEU A 81 -15.95 -9.15 1.58
N VAL A 82 -15.84 -8.37 2.64
CA VAL A 82 -16.53 -7.08 2.75
C VAL A 82 -16.08 -6.13 1.64
N THR A 83 -14.77 -6.00 1.43
CA THR A 83 -14.22 -5.15 0.38
C THR A 83 -14.69 -5.58 -1.00
N PHE A 84 -14.71 -6.88 -1.26
CA PHE A 84 -15.14 -7.47 -2.53
C PHE A 84 -16.64 -7.25 -2.77
N ILE A 85 -17.50 -7.61 -1.80
CA ILE A 85 -18.96 -7.50 -1.95
C ILE A 85 -19.38 -6.04 -2.11
N VAL A 86 -18.88 -5.15 -1.26
CA VAL A 86 -19.22 -3.73 -1.31
C VAL A 86 -18.62 -3.07 -2.57
N GLY A 87 -17.37 -3.39 -2.90
CA GLY A 87 -16.69 -2.84 -4.08
C GLY A 87 -17.35 -3.25 -5.38
N ILE A 88 -17.62 -4.53 -5.58
CA ILE A 88 -18.33 -5.02 -6.77
C ILE A 88 -19.79 -4.51 -6.78
N GLY A 89 -20.42 -4.39 -5.60
CA GLY A 89 -21.75 -3.79 -5.49
C GLY A 89 -21.81 -2.38 -6.06
N TRP A 90 -20.88 -1.50 -5.71
CA TRP A 90 -20.79 -0.16 -6.29
C TRP A 90 -20.53 -0.19 -7.80
N GLU A 91 -19.59 -1.02 -8.26
CA GLU A 91 -19.33 -1.20 -9.70
C GLU A 91 -20.59 -1.62 -10.47
N MET A 92 -21.36 -2.60 -9.95
CA MET A 92 -22.62 -3.03 -10.56
C MET A 92 -23.66 -1.90 -10.63
N ILE A 93 -23.83 -1.14 -9.54
CA ILE A 93 -24.76 -0.02 -9.49
C ILE A 93 -24.41 1.00 -10.60
N PHE A 94 -23.15 1.42 -10.69
CA PHE A 94 -22.73 2.39 -11.70
C PHE A 94 -22.70 1.80 -13.12
N ALA A 95 -22.40 0.52 -13.30
CA ALA A 95 -22.47 -0.19 -14.58
C ALA A 95 -23.91 -0.18 -15.12
N VAL A 96 -24.92 -0.46 -14.28
CA VAL A 96 -26.34 -0.42 -14.65
C VAL A 96 -26.77 1.01 -15.00
N ILE A 97 -26.43 2.01 -14.16
CA ILE A 97 -26.79 3.41 -14.38
C ILE A 97 -26.18 3.95 -15.69
N ARG A 98 -24.93 3.62 -15.98
CA ARG A 98 -24.19 4.13 -17.14
C ARG A 98 -24.22 3.22 -18.37
N LYS A 99 -24.84 2.05 -18.26
CA LYS A 99 -24.97 1.04 -19.33
C LYS A 99 -23.62 0.61 -19.91
N HIS A 100 -22.65 0.32 -19.06
CA HIS A 100 -21.35 -0.25 -19.46
C HIS A 100 -21.09 -1.59 -18.76
N GLU A 101 -20.13 -2.35 -19.25
CA GLU A 101 -19.71 -3.60 -18.64
C GLU A 101 -18.91 -3.34 -17.35
N ILE A 102 -18.93 -4.30 -16.40
CA ILE A 102 -18.13 -4.27 -15.19
C ILE A 102 -16.68 -4.41 -15.56
N SER A 103 -15.83 -3.53 -15.05
CA SER A 103 -14.40 -3.57 -15.33
C SER A 103 -13.67 -4.57 -14.44
N GLU A 104 -12.77 -5.38 -15.01
CA GLU A 104 -11.86 -6.25 -14.26
C GLU A 104 -10.95 -5.46 -13.28
N GLY A 105 -10.74 -4.19 -13.52
CA GLY A 105 -10.01 -3.30 -12.60
C GLY A 105 -10.63 -3.18 -11.21
N ALA A 106 -11.94 -3.48 -11.06
CA ALA A 106 -12.60 -3.53 -9.76
C ALA A 106 -12.00 -4.60 -8.85
N PHE A 107 -11.72 -5.80 -9.39
CA PHE A 107 -11.10 -6.88 -8.64
C PHE A 107 -9.71 -6.51 -8.12
N VAL A 108 -8.92 -5.80 -8.93
CA VAL A 108 -7.59 -5.32 -8.51
C VAL A 108 -7.72 -4.27 -7.42
N THR A 109 -8.65 -3.33 -7.56
CA THR A 109 -8.87 -2.28 -6.56
C THR A 109 -9.29 -2.87 -5.22
N THR A 110 -10.23 -3.82 -5.21
CA THR A 110 -10.74 -4.43 -3.97
C THR A 110 -9.65 -5.21 -3.24
N ILE A 111 -8.85 -6.00 -3.95
CA ILE A 111 -7.78 -6.77 -3.31
C ILE A 111 -6.63 -5.88 -2.82
N LEU A 112 -6.22 -4.86 -3.58
CA LEU A 112 -5.17 -3.93 -3.16
C LEU A 112 -5.60 -3.13 -1.93
N PHE A 113 -6.88 -2.73 -1.87
CA PHE A 113 -7.42 -2.07 -0.70
C PHE A 113 -7.41 -2.99 0.52
N ALA A 114 -7.91 -4.24 0.39
CA ALA A 114 -7.93 -5.22 1.48
C ALA A 114 -6.52 -5.51 2.02
N LEU A 115 -5.52 -5.66 1.15
CA LEU A 115 -4.12 -5.89 1.53
C LEU A 115 -3.47 -4.69 2.22
N SER A 116 -3.96 -3.49 1.97
CA SER A 116 -3.47 -2.27 2.64
C SER A 116 -4.15 -2.02 3.99
N CYS A 117 -5.18 -2.80 4.36
CA CYS A 117 -5.85 -2.68 5.65
C CYS A 117 -4.98 -3.22 6.79
N PRO A 118 -5.05 -2.63 8.00
CA PRO A 118 -4.53 -3.27 9.20
C PRO A 118 -5.33 -4.56 9.50
N PRO A 119 -4.70 -5.55 10.17
CA PRO A 119 -5.36 -6.83 10.46
C PRO A 119 -6.63 -6.69 11.29
N ASP A 120 -6.63 -5.79 12.27
CA ASP A 120 -7.76 -5.56 13.19
C ASP A 120 -8.68 -4.41 12.73
N ALA A 121 -8.85 -4.23 11.42
CA ALA A 121 -9.71 -3.18 10.86
C ALA A 121 -11.21 -3.51 11.07
N PRO A 122 -12.01 -2.61 11.70
CA PRO A 122 -13.44 -2.80 11.83
C PRO A 122 -14.15 -2.91 10.47
N LEU A 123 -14.91 -3.99 10.26
CA LEU A 123 -15.48 -4.32 8.94
C LEU A 123 -16.40 -3.23 8.37
N TRP A 124 -17.12 -2.49 9.23
CA TRP A 124 -17.94 -1.37 8.78
C TRP A 124 -17.10 -0.19 8.26
N GLN A 125 -15.92 0.06 8.85
CA GLN A 125 -14.98 1.06 8.34
C GLN A 125 -14.38 0.62 7.01
N VAL A 126 -14.05 -0.67 6.88
CA VAL A 126 -13.60 -1.25 5.59
C VAL A 126 -14.64 -1.02 4.50
N ALA A 127 -15.93 -1.32 4.78
CA ALA A 127 -17.03 -1.08 3.85
C ALA A 127 -17.19 0.40 3.47
N LEU A 128 -17.06 1.30 4.45
CA LEU A 128 -17.11 2.74 4.23
C LEU A 128 -15.93 3.23 3.39
N GLY A 129 -14.72 2.78 3.70
CA GLY A 129 -13.50 3.19 2.99
C GLY A 129 -13.49 2.79 1.53
N ILE A 130 -13.83 1.52 1.22
CA ILE A 130 -13.91 1.08 -0.18
C ILE A 130 -15.04 1.81 -0.93
N SER A 131 -16.14 2.13 -0.26
CA SER A 131 -17.23 2.92 -0.85
C SER A 131 -16.78 4.33 -1.24
N VAL A 132 -16.11 5.04 -0.31
CA VAL A 132 -15.53 6.36 -0.59
C VAL A 132 -14.48 6.28 -1.70
N GLY A 133 -13.59 5.29 -1.64
CA GLY A 133 -12.55 5.08 -2.64
C GLY A 133 -13.10 4.88 -4.04
N LEU A 134 -14.08 4.02 -4.22
CA LEU A 134 -14.69 3.74 -5.52
C LEU A 134 -15.60 4.88 -5.98
N VAL A 135 -16.52 5.35 -5.15
CA VAL A 135 -17.48 6.38 -5.57
C VAL A 135 -16.76 7.69 -5.85
N ILE A 136 -15.98 8.20 -4.88
CA ILE A 136 -15.32 9.51 -4.99
C ILE A 136 -14.04 9.43 -5.81
N GLY A 137 -13.22 8.38 -5.62
CA GLY A 137 -11.93 8.25 -6.30
C GLY A 137 -12.03 7.81 -7.76
N LYS A 138 -13.14 7.17 -8.17
CA LYS A 138 -13.28 6.56 -9.50
C LYS A 138 -14.57 6.91 -10.20
N GLU A 139 -15.74 6.58 -9.60
CA GLU A 139 -17.02 6.63 -10.32
C GLU A 139 -17.50 8.06 -10.62
N ILE A 140 -17.29 9.02 -9.73
CA ILE A 140 -17.65 10.42 -9.98
C ILE A 140 -16.98 10.95 -11.26
N PHE A 141 -15.77 10.51 -11.56
CA PHE A 141 -15.00 10.95 -12.74
C PHE A 141 -15.34 10.19 -14.03
N GLY A 142 -16.21 9.19 -13.96
CA GLY A 142 -16.67 8.44 -15.14
C GLY A 142 -16.25 6.98 -15.20
N GLY A 143 -15.72 6.42 -14.11
CA GLY A 143 -15.37 5.02 -13.97
C GLY A 143 -13.94 4.67 -14.42
N THR A 144 -13.69 3.39 -14.68
CA THR A 144 -12.36 2.86 -15.00
C THR A 144 -11.74 3.55 -16.22
N GLY A 145 -10.52 4.03 -16.05
CA GLY A 145 -9.75 4.70 -17.11
C GLY A 145 -9.97 6.20 -17.20
N LYS A 146 -10.87 6.78 -16.41
CA LYS A 146 -11.14 8.22 -16.31
C LYS A 146 -10.81 8.80 -14.93
N ASN A 147 -10.50 7.93 -13.97
CA ASN A 147 -10.07 8.34 -12.64
C ASN A 147 -8.63 8.89 -12.68
N PHE A 148 -8.41 10.03 -12.04
CA PHE A 148 -7.08 10.62 -11.90
C PHE A 148 -6.43 10.26 -10.55
N LEU A 149 -7.19 9.74 -9.60
CA LEU A 149 -6.69 9.22 -8.32
C LEU A 149 -6.77 7.70 -8.31
N ASN A 150 -5.86 7.05 -7.58
CA ASN A 150 -5.97 5.63 -7.28
C ASN A 150 -7.10 5.42 -6.27
N PRO A 151 -8.16 4.63 -6.62
CA PRO A 151 -9.34 4.50 -5.77
C PRO A 151 -9.06 3.75 -4.46
N ALA A 152 -8.18 2.76 -4.46
CA ALA A 152 -7.81 2.05 -3.23
C ALA A 152 -7.11 3.00 -2.23
N LEU A 153 -6.18 3.83 -2.72
CA LEU A 153 -5.49 4.82 -1.90
C LEU A 153 -6.42 5.94 -1.43
N THR A 154 -7.38 6.35 -2.25
CA THR A 154 -8.39 7.37 -1.86
C THR A 154 -9.22 6.89 -0.67
N GLY A 155 -9.69 5.64 -0.71
CA GLY A 155 -10.42 5.02 0.41
C GLY A 155 -9.55 4.86 1.65
N ARG A 156 -8.30 4.42 1.49
CA ARG A 156 -7.34 4.28 2.58
C ARG A 156 -7.01 5.63 3.23
N ALA A 157 -6.80 6.68 2.43
CA ALA A 157 -6.54 8.02 2.92
C ALA A 157 -7.73 8.57 3.72
N PHE A 158 -8.95 8.38 3.22
CA PHE A 158 -10.14 8.76 3.95
C PHE A 158 -10.19 8.12 5.34
N LEU A 159 -10.00 6.81 5.43
CA LEU A 159 -10.02 6.10 6.72
C LEU A 159 -8.88 6.51 7.64
N TYR A 160 -7.71 6.74 7.10
CA TYR A 160 -6.55 7.20 7.85
C TYR A 160 -6.79 8.54 8.57
N PHE A 161 -7.49 9.47 7.90
CA PHE A 161 -7.81 10.78 8.51
C PHE A 161 -9.10 10.77 9.34
N ALA A 162 -10.10 9.96 8.94
CA ALA A 162 -11.39 9.90 9.64
C ALA A 162 -11.33 9.07 10.93
N TYR A 163 -10.53 8.00 10.94
CA TYR A 163 -10.44 7.03 12.04
C TYR A 163 -8.99 6.69 12.41
N PRO A 164 -8.16 7.68 12.78
CA PRO A 164 -6.73 7.48 12.96
C PRO A 164 -6.40 6.40 14.01
N ALA A 165 -7.16 6.27 15.08
CA ALA A 165 -6.93 5.27 16.12
C ALA A 165 -6.99 3.83 15.58
N SER A 166 -7.97 3.52 14.73
CA SER A 166 -8.15 2.18 14.16
C SER A 166 -7.28 1.92 12.92
N TRP A 167 -6.69 2.96 12.29
CA TRP A 167 -6.02 2.84 11.00
C TRP A 167 -4.54 3.23 11.01
N SER A 168 -4.07 3.90 12.05
CA SER A 168 -2.67 4.27 12.24
C SER A 168 -2.20 4.20 13.69
N GLY A 169 -3.09 3.88 14.63
CA GLY A 169 -2.74 3.71 16.05
C GLY A 169 -2.02 2.38 16.31
N ASP A 170 -1.35 2.28 17.44
CA ASP A 170 -0.52 1.14 17.82
C ASP A 170 -1.30 -0.16 18.10
N MET A 171 -2.62 -0.08 18.26
CA MET A 171 -3.49 -1.24 18.48
C MET A 171 -3.90 -1.97 17.21
N ALA A 172 -3.70 -1.39 16.03
CA ALA A 172 -4.25 -1.89 14.77
C ALA A 172 -3.38 -2.96 14.08
N TRP A 173 -2.12 -3.14 14.49
CA TRP A 173 -1.12 -3.85 13.68
C TRP A 173 -0.89 -5.29 14.08
N ILE A 174 -1.24 -5.68 15.30
CA ILE A 174 -1.19 -7.08 15.76
C ILE A 174 -2.61 -7.51 16.09
N ALA A 175 -3.01 -8.64 15.52
CA ALA A 175 -4.36 -9.20 15.62
C ALA A 175 -4.59 -9.94 16.96
N VAL A 176 -4.42 -9.20 18.06
CA VAL A 176 -4.67 -9.66 19.45
C VAL A 176 -5.25 -8.50 20.24
N ASP A 177 -6.48 -8.64 20.71
CA ASP A 177 -7.14 -7.60 21.51
C ASP A 177 -6.37 -7.28 22.79
N GLY A 178 -6.24 -5.99 23.07
CA GLY A 178 -5.50 -5.51 24.25
C GLY A 178 -3.98 -5.52 24.11
N TYR A 179 -3.42 -5.96 22.98
CA TYR A 179 -1.99 -5.87 22.71
C TYR A 179 -1.67 -4.67 21.81
N THR A 180 -0.65 -3.90 22.19
CA THR A 180 -0.22 -2.72 21.46
C THR A 180 1.17 -2.92 20.90
N ALA A 181 1.34 -2.69 19.60
CA ALA A 181 2.65 -2.69 18.95
C ALA A 181 2.73 -1.58 17.91
N ALA A 182 3.69 -0.68 18.10
CA ALA A 182 4.00 0.34 17.12
C ALA A 182 4.64 -0.29 15.86
N THR A 183 4.35 0.27 14.70
CA THR A 183 5.10 -0.09 13.48
C THR A 183 6.54 0.39 13.57
N MET A 184 7.45 -0.23 12.81
CA MET A 184 8.85 0.25 12.71
C MET A 184 8.93 1.73 12.37
N LEU A 185 8.02 2.23 11.54
CA LEU A 185 7.96 3.65 11.19
C LEU A 185 7.52 4.51 12.38
N GLY A 186 6.55 4.06 13.16
CA GLY A 186 6.12 4.73 14.38
C GLY A 186 7.24 4.78 15.42
N MET A 187 7.95 3.67 15.63
CA MET A 187 9.11 3.61 16.53
C MET A 187 10.24 4.54 16.07
N SER A 188 10.56 4.55 14.77
CA SER A 188 11.64 5.39 14.23
C SER A 188 11.36 6.89 14.28
N ALA A 189 10.11 7.28 14.43
CA ALA A 189 9.72 8.68 14.66
C ALA A 189 9.97 9.14 16.11
N GLN A 190 10.05 8.21 17.05
CA GLN A 190 10.25 8.50 18.48
C GLN A 190 11.70 8.26 18.92
N GLU A 191 12.34 7.23 18.37
CA GLU A 191 13.68 6.80 18.77
C GLU A 191 14.59 6.63 17.55
N SER A 192 15.91 6.54 17.81
CA SER A 192 16.88 6.24 16.77
C SER A 192 16.60 4.88 16.13
N TYR A 193 16.67 4.81 14.79
CA TYR A 193 16.51 3.57 14.04
C TYR A 193 17.49 2.46 14.44
N MET A 194 18.59 2.80 15.11
CA MET A 194 19.57 1.82 15.60
C MET A 194 19.08 1.07 16.86
N ASN A 195 18.12 1.61 17.57
CA ASN A 195 17.55 1.02 18.79
C ASN A 195 16.28 0.20 18.54
N MET A 196 15.88 0.04 17.28
CA MET A 196 14.70 -0.76 16.96
C MET A 196 14.89 -2.23 17.29
N PRO A 197 13.81 -2.92 17.73
CA PRO A 197 13.86 -4.35 18.06
C PRO A 197 14.03 -5.25 16.82
N TYR A 198 13.88 -4.71 15.62
CA TYR A 198 13.93 -5.44 14.36
C TYR A 198 15.19 -5.10 13.56
N SER A 199 15.85 -6.12 13.05
CA SER A 199 16.97 -5.97 12.12
C SER A 199 16.47 -5.60 10.71
N TRP A 200 17.37 -5.02 9.89
CA TRP A 200 17.05 -4.74 8.48
C TRP A 200 16.65 -6.01 7.70
N ASN A 201 17.26 -7.16 8.02
CA ASN A 201 16.93 -8.43 7.36
C ASN A 201 15.51 -8.91 7.72
N GLU A 202 15.08 -8.75 8.96
CA GLU A 202 13.71 -9.09 9.38
C GLU A 202 12.69 -8.18 8.69
N ALA A 203 12.98 -6.88 8.59
CA ALA A 203 12.16 -5.95 7.85
C ALA A 203 12.10 -6.29 6.35
N PHE A 204 13.22 -6.69 5.75
CA PHE A 204 13.30 -7.08 4.35
C PHE A 204 12.54 -8.38 4.05
N MET A 205 12.62 -9.37 4.93
CA MET A 205 11.87 -10.62 4.84
C MET A 205 10.38 -10.43 5.13
N GLY A 206 10.03 -9.45 6.00
CA GLY A 206 8.67 -9.10 6.36
C GLY A 206 8.19 -9.61 7.71
N TYR A 207 9.10 -10.01 8.61
CA TYR A 207 8.79 -10.42 9.98
C TYR A 207 8.61 -9.21 10.91
N ILE A 208 7.78 -8.25 10.48
CA ILE A 208 7.50 -7.02 11.19
C ILE A 208 5.99 -6.77 11.25
N PRO A 209 5.48 -6.06 12.27
CA PRO A 209 4.08 -5.65 12.31
C PRO A 209 3.77 -4.62 11.23
N GLY A 210 2.59 -4.72 10.63
CA GLY A 210 2.15 -3.82 9.56
C GLY A 210 0.89 -4.29 8.84
N SER A 211 0.49 -3.60 7.78
CA SER A 211 -0.67 -3.98 6.96
C SER A 211 -0.49 -5.36 6.34
N ILE A 212 -1.61 -6.05 6.09
CA ILE A 212 -1.62 -7.48 5.70
C ILE A 212 -0.73 -7.80 4.50
N GLY A 213 -0.69 -6.94 3.48
CA GLY A 213 0.05 -7.16 2.22
C GLY A 213 1.37 -6.40 2.08
N GLU A 214 1.74 -5.57 3.06
CA GLU A 214 2.82 -4.59 2.92
C GLU A 214 4.17 -5.03 3.50
N THR A 215 4.21 -6.10 4.30
CA THR A 215 5.36 -6.42 5.14
C THR A 215 6.55 -7.03 4.39
N SER A 216 6.36 -7.98 3.47
CA SER A 216 7.46 -8.68 2.81
C SER A 216 7.97 -7.98 1.56
N VAL A 217 9.14 -7.36 1.64
CA VAL A 217 9.81 -6.75 0.50
C VAL A 217 10.21 -7.79 -0.55
N VAL A 218 10.63 -8.99 -0.12
CA VAL A 218 10.99 -10.10 -1.03
C VAL A 218 9.81 -10.50 -1.90
N ALA A 219 8.64 -10.73 -1.29
CA ALA A 219 7.44 -11.10 -2.02
C ALA A 219 6.99 -9.99 -2.99
N ILE A 220 7.15 -8.71 -2.58
CA ILE A 220 6.86 -7.55 -3.42
C ILE A 220 7.82 -7.45 -4.61
N LEU A 221 9.11 -7.70 -4.41
CA LEU A 221 10.11 -7.67 -5.50
C LEU A 221 9.89 -8.79 -6.53
N LEU A 222 9.48 -9.98 -6.09
CA LEU A 222 9.10 -11.06 -7.01
C LEU A 222 7.93 -10.63 -7.90
N GLY A 223 6.91 -9.97 -7.34
CA GLY A 223 5.83 -9.41 -8.13
C GLY A 223 6.26 -8.26 -9.03
N LEU A 224 7.19 -7.40 -8.57
CA LEU A 224 7.76 -6.36 -9.43
C LEU A 224 8.44 -6.98 -10.65
N ALA A 225 9.21 -8.06 -10.48
CA ALA A 225 9.87 -8.74 -11.59
C ALA A 225 8.87 -9.23 -12.63
N VAL A 226 7.75 -9.81 -12.22
CA VAL A 226 6.68 -10.24 -13.14
C VAL A 226 6.00 -9.06 -13.80
N LEU A 227 5.67 -7.99 -13.06
CA LEU A 227 5.03 -6.80 -13.62
C LEU A 227 5.93 -6.06 -14.61
N LEU A 228 7.24 -6.05 -14.42
CA LEU A 228 8.21 -5.50 -15.37
C LEU A 228 8.38 -6.39 -16.59
N TYR A 229 8.46 -7.72 -16.40
CA TYR A 229 8.55 -8.69 -17.50
C TYR A 229 7.32 -8.63 -18.40
N THR A 230 6.13 -8.53 -17.83
CA THR A 230 4.86 -8.38 -18.55
C THR A 230 4.63 -6.97 -19.10
N LYS A 231 5.51 -6.00 -18.80
CA LYS A 231 5.43 -4.59 -19.20
C LYS A 231 4.15 -3.88 -18.71
N ILE A 232 3.53 -4.38 -17.67
CA ILE A 232 2.39 -3.72 -16.99
C ILE A 232 2.90 -2.52 -16.19
N ALA A 233 3.91 -2.75 -15.33
CA ALA A 233 4.56 -1.69 -14.60
C ALA A 233 5.62 -0.97 -15.44
N SER A 234 5.74 0.35 -15.24
CA SER A 234 6.77 1.14 -15.88
C SER A 234 8.04 1.20 -15.02
N TRP A 235 9.15 0.61 -15.50
CA TRP A 235 10.43 0.70 -14.82
C TRP A 235 10.91 2.14 -14.59
N ARG A 236 10.48 3.10 -15.46
CA ARG A 236 10.81 4.52 -15.31
C ARG A 236 10.19 5.14 -14.07
N ILE A 237 8.95 4.76 -13.73
CA ILE A 237 8.29 5.19 -12.49
C ILE A 237 9.05 4.62 -11.31
N VAL A 238 9.32 3.31 -11.30
CA VAL A 238 10.05 2.63 -10.22
C VAL A 238 11.42 3.29 -9.98
N ALA A 239 12.21 3.47 -11.04
CA ALA A 239 13.51 4.11 -10.95
C ALA A 239 13.41 5.58 -10.50
N GLY A 240 12.40 6.31 -11.00
CA GLY A 240 12.13 7.69 -10.59
C GLY A 240 11.85 7.82 -9.10
N VAL A 241 10.98 6.94 -8.54
CA VAL A 241 10.66 6.93 -7.10
C VAL A 241 11.92 6.63 -6.27
N VAL A 242 12.69 5.61 -6.65
CA VAL A 242 13.93 5.27 -5.94
C VAL A 242 14.92 6.43 -5.97
N LEU A 243 15.11 7.09 -7.14
CA LEU A 243 16.00 8.26 -7.25
C LEU A 243 15.53 9.43 -6.39
N GLY A 244 14.23 9.73 -6.36
CA GLY A 244 13.66 10.76 -5.50
C GLY A 244 13.88 10.46 -4.03
N THR A 245 13.67 9.20 -3.61
CA THR A 245 13.92 8.74 -2.24
C THR A 245 15.40 8.87 -1.86
N VAL A 246 16.31 8.34 -2.69
CA VAL A 246 17.76 8.45 -2.44
C VAL A 246 18.20 9.90 -2.33
N PHE A 247 17.77 10.74 -3.26
CA PHE A 247 18.09 12.17 -3.25
C PHE A 247 17.65 12.86 -1.96
N THR A 248 16.38 12.69 -1.58
CA THR A 248 15.81 13.40 -0.43
C THR A 248 16.32 12.86 0.90
N ALA A 249 16.43 11.54 1.06
CA ALA A 249 16.98 10.93 2.28
C ALA A 249 18.44 11.32 2.47
N THR A 250 19.26 11.32 1.42
CA THR A 250 20.65 11.78 1.50
C THR A 250 20.73 13.26 1.87
N LEU A 251 19.83 14.10 1.32
CA LEU A 251 19.78 15.52 1.68
C LEU A 251 19.49 15.71 3.17
N PHE A 252 18.53 14.99 3.73
CA PHE A 252 18.22 15.05 5.17
C PHE A 252 19.34 14.47 6.05
N ASN A 253 19.98 13.37 5.63
CA ASN A 253 21.12 12.83 6.35
C ASN A 253 22.32 13.83 6.39
N LEU A 254 22.52 14.63 5.34
CA LEU A 254 23.58 15.65 5.30
C LEU A 254 23.24 16.88 6.15
N THR A 255 21.96 17.26 6.22
CA THR A 255 21.53 18.40 7.04
C THR A 255 21.49 18.05 8.52
N GLY A 256 21.11 16.81 8.88
CA GLY A 256 20.98 16.34 10.25
C GLY A 256 19.92 17.08 11.06
N SER A 257 19.57 16.56 12.23
CA SER A 257 18.71 17.22 13.22
C SER A 257 18.97 16.61 14.59
N ASP A 258 19.10 17.46 15.60
CA ASP A 258 19.30 17.00 17.00
C ASP A 258 17.96 16.60 17.68
N THR A 259 16.83 17.03 17.13
CA THR A 259 15.51 16.85 17.73
C THR A 259 14.65 15.82 17.01
N ASN A 260 14.97 15.49 15.76
CA ASN A 260 14.16 14.57 14.96
C ASN A 260 15.02 13.39 14.46
N PRO A 261 14.85 12.18 15.05
CA PRO A 261 15.64 11.01 14.71
C PRO A 261 15.44 10.53 13.26
N MET A 262 14.32 10.88 12.62
CA MET A 262 14.02 10.51 11.23
C MET A 262 15.03 11.08 10.22
N PHE A 263 15.72 12.18 10.55
CA PHE A 263 16.78 12.75 9.68
C PHE A 263 17.98 11.85 9.51
N ALA A 264 18.26 11.00 10.49
CA ALA A 264 19.41 10.08 10.47
C ALA A 264 19.13 8.79 9.70
N ILE A 265 17.89 8.50 9.32
CA ILE A 265 17.51 7.23 8.67
C ILE A 265 18.04 7.21 7.24
N PRO A 266 18.89 6.21 6.87
CA PRO A 266 19.38 6.10 5.50
C PRO A 266 18.29 5.58 4.55
N PHE A 267 18.44 5.90 3.25
CA PHE A 267 17.42 5.61 2.23
C PHE A 267 17.01 4.13 2.16
N TRP A 268 17.95 3.19 2.39
CA TRP A 268 17.65 1.74 2.34
C TRP A 268 16.74 1.26 3.46
N TRP A 269 16.73 1.94 4.62
CA TRP A 269 15.76 1.69 5.68
C TRP A 269 14.36 2.20 5.29
N HIS A 270 14.28 3.40 4.72
CA HIS A 270 13.01 3.93 4.23
C HIS A 270 12.31 3.02 3.21
N MET A 271 13.11 2.24 2.45
CA MET A 271 12.57 1.32 1.44
C MET A 271 11.95 0.06 2.04
N VAL A 272 12.41 -0.40 3.20
CA VAL A 272 11.91 -1.63 3.83
C VAL A 272 10.86 -1.37 4.91
N MET A 273 10.72 -0.12 5.38
CA MET A 273 9.76 0.25 6.41
C MET A 273 8.41 0.68 5.84
N GLY A 274 7.32 0.21 6.48
CA GLY A 274 5.94 0.55 6.12
C GLY A 274 5.57 0.12 4.70
N GLY A 275 4.50 0.69 4.16
CA GLY A 275 3.97 0.38 2.84
C GLY A 275 4.77 0.92 1.64
N TYR A 276 6.04 1.33 1.81
CA TYR A 276 6.82 1.94 0.72
C TYR A 276 6.92 1.04 -0.51
N MET A 277 7.41 -0.20 -0.35
CA MET A 277 7.58 -1.11 -1.49
C MET A 277 6.27 -1.55 -2.10
N PHE A 278 5.24 -1.76 -1.30
CA PHE A 278 3.90 -2.11 -1.78
C PHE A 278 3.32 -0.96 -2.60
N GLY A 279 3.34 0.26 -2.09
CA GLY A 279 2.89 1.45 -2.79
C GLY A 279 3.69 1.72 -4.08
N LEU A 280 5.02 1.57 -4.03
CA LEU A 280 5.90 1.73 -5.19
C LEU A 280 5.52 0.78 -6.32
N VAL A 281 5.34 -0.51 -6.00
CA VAL A 281 5.19 -1.57 -7.01
C VAL A 281 3.77 -1.67 -7.57
N PHE A 282 2.74 -1.52 -6.72
CA PHE A 282 1.36 -1.83 -7.12
C PHE A 282 0.45 -0.62 -7.27
N MET A 283 0.80 0.49 -6.62
CA MET A 283 -0.05 1.67 -6.59
C MET A 283 0.54 2.83 -7.39
N ALA A 284 1.86 3.11 -7.28
CA ALA A 284 2.50 4.15 -8.07
C ALA A 284 2.64 3.79 -9.55
N THR A 285 2.75 2.49 -9.87
CA THR A 285 2.85 2.03 -11.27
C THR A 285 1.51 1.76 -11.92
N GLU A 286 0.40 2.07 -11.25
CA GLU A 286 -0.93 1.95 -11.83
C GLU A 286 -1.03 2.74 -13.13
N PRO A 287 -1.43 2.07 -14.26
CA PRO A 287 -1.36 2.71 -15.57
C PRO A 287 -2.44 3.78 -15.82
N VAL A 288 -3.47 3.87 -14.97
CA VAL A 288 -4.58 4.81 -15.17
C VAL A 288 -4.29 6.17 -14.52
N SER A 289 -3.90 6.19 -13.24
CA SER A 289 -3.69 7.42 -12.48
C SER A 289 -2.27 7.98 -12.60
N GLY A 290 -1.32 7.17 -13.07
CA GLY A 290 0.07 7.58 -13.28
C GLY A 290 0.31 8.35 -14.60
N SER A 291 1.49 8.96 -14.75
CA SER A 291 1.88 9.66 -15.98
C SER A 291 2.03 8.71 -17.18
N HIS A 292 1.54 9.14 -18.35
CA HIS A 292 1.55 8.36 -19.59
C HIS A 292 2.77 8.62 -20.46
N THR A 293 3.36 9.82 -20.42
CA THR A 293 4.52 10.17 -21.22
C THR A 293 5.82 9.57 -20.67
N ASN A 294 6.74 9.16 -21.53
CA ASN A 294 8.00 8.56 -21.08
C ASN A 294 8.84 9.48 -20.20
N GLN A 295 8.85 10.78 -20.49
CA GLN A 295 9.55 11.78 -19.69
C GLN A 295 8.76 12.11 -18.41
N GLY A 296 7.43 12.19 -18.52
CA GLY A 296 6.56 12.42 -17.38
C GLY A 296 6.64 11.31 -16.33
N ARG A 297 6.82 10.06 -16.73
CA ARG A 297 7.01 8.93 -15.80
C ARG A 297 8.23 9.09 -14.89
N TRP A 298 9.32 9.64 -15.39
CA TRP A 298 10.49 9.95 -14.57
C TRP A 298 10.21 11.05 -13.55
N VAL A 299 9.60 12.15 -14.00
CA VAL A 299 9.25 13.28 -13.13
C VAL A 299 8.21 12.87 -12.10
N TYR A 300 7.16 12.16 -12.52
CA TYR A 300 6.13 11.63 -11.65
C TYR A 300 6.71 10.72 -10.56
N GLY A 301 7.56 9.76 -10.95
CA GLY A 301 8.23 8.88 -9.99
C GLY A 301 9.12 9.65 -9.02
N PHE A 302 9.95 10.59 -9.53
CA PHE A 302 10.81 11.39 -8.69
C PHE A 302 10.03 12.22 -7.66
N VAL A 303 8.92 12.85 -8.08
CA VAL A 303 8.04 13.61 -7.17
C VAL A 303 7.48 12.71 -6.07
N ILE A 304 7.03 11.50 -6.38
CA ILE A 304 6.55 10.57 -5.36
C ILE A 304 7.67 10.24 -4.38
N GLY A 305 8.85 9.82 -4.85
CA GLY A 305 9.97 9.47 -3.98
C GLY A 305 10.45 10.64 -3.10
N PHE A 306 10.47 11.85 -3.66
CA PHE A 306 10.74 13.08 -2.92
C PHE A 306 9.70 13.32 -1.82
N MET A 307 8.41 13.26 -2.16
CA MET A 307 7.32 13.54 -1.21
C MET A 307 7.20 12.48 -0.11
N VAL A 308 7.48 11.21 -0.39
CA VAL A 308 7.49 10.17 0.64
C VAL A 308 8.41 10.53 1.79
N ILE A 309 9.65 10.89 1.48
CA ILE A 309 10.65 11.22 2.50
C ILE A 309 10.31 12.55 3.18
N MET A 310 9.86 13.55 2.40
CA MET A 310 9.39 14.81 2.97
C MET A 310 8.29 14.60 4.03
N ILE A 311 7.27 13.79 3.71
CA ILE A 311 6.17 13.53 4.65
C ILE A 311 6.67 12.77 5.86
N ARG A 312 7.47 11.71 5.68
CA ARG A 312 7.99 10.89 6.78
C ARG A 312 8.87 11.70 7.74
N VAL A 313 9.78 12.49 7.23
CA VAL A 313 10.77 13.20 8.04
C VAL A 313 10.22 14.48 8.65
N LEU A 314 9.43 15.26 7.90
CA LEU A 314 8.90 16.53 8.40
C LEU A 314 7.64 16.39 9.24
N ASN A 315 6.93 15.27 9.13
CA ASN A 315 5.70 15.03 9.90
C ASN A 315 5.77 13.72 10.68
N PRO A 316 6.51 13.64 11.79
CA PRO A 316 6.67 12.42 12.57
C PRO A 316 5.36 11.91 13.19
N ALA A 317 4.33 12.76 13.31
CA ALA A 317 3.01 12.33 13.78
C ALA A 317 2.28 11.42 12.77
N TYR A 318 2.67 11.46 11.48
CA TYR A 318 2.07 10.64 10.42
C TYR A 318 3.16 10.09 9.50
N PRO A 319 3.98 9.14 9.97
CA PRO A 319 5.16 8.67 9.24
C PRO A 319 4.83 7.83 7.98
N GLU A 320 3.58 7.43 7.79
CA GLU A 320 3.06 6.70 6.62
C GLU A 320 2.96 7.61 5.37
N GLY A 321 4.08 7.98 4.79
CA GLY A 321 4.13 8.95 3.69
C GLY A 321 3.74 8.44 2.31
N MET A 322 3.84 7.11 2.03
CA MET A 322 3.76 6.58 0.66
C MET A 322 2.39 6.78 0.01
N MET A 323 1.31 6.54 0.74
CA MET A 323 -0.06 6.72 0.27
C MET A 323 -0.32 8.16 -0.19
N LEU A 324 0.00 9.12 0.68
CA LEU A 324 -0.21 10.55 0.39
C LEU A 324 0.69 11.06 -0.73
N ALA A 325 1.94 10.57 -0.81
CA ALA A 325 2.85 10.91 -1.88
C ALA A 325 2.37 10.44 -3.25
N ILE A 326 1.80 9.23 -3.34
CA ILE A 326 1.21 8.73 -4.59
C ILE A 326 -0.03 9.54 -4.97
N LEU A 327 -0.94 9.81 -4.03
CA LEU A 327 -2.11 10.65 -4.31
C LEU A 327 -1.71 12.06 -4.77
N PHE A 328 -0.69 12.65 -4.15
CA PHE A 328 -0.13 13.92 -4.60
C PHE A 328 0.46 13.83 -6.01
N GLY A 329 1.24 12.77 -6.29
CA GLY A 329 1.74 12.48 -7.63
C GLY A 329 0.63 12.34 -8.66
N ASN A 330 -0.45 11.64 -8.33
CA ASN A 330 -1.62 11.46 -9.19
C ASN A 330 -2.29 12.80 -9.54
N LEU A 331 -2.42 13.72 -8.59
CA LEU A 331 -2.92 15.07 -8.83
C LEU A 331 -2.04 15.84 -9.82
N LEU A 332 -0.73 15.65 -9.76
CA LEU A 332 0.22 16.32 -10.65
C LEU A 332 0.39 15.62 -12.00
N SER A 333 0.04 14.34 -12.12
CA SER A 333 0.23 13.53 -13.33
C SER A 333 -0.32 14.17 -14.60
N PRO A 334 -1.58 14.70 -14.65
CA PRO A 334 -2.12 15.35 -15.83
C PRO A 334 -1.35 16.63 -16.20
N LEU A 335 -0.88 17.40 -15.21
CA LEU A 335 -0.09 18.61 -15.42
C LEU A 335 1.28 18.29 -16.01
N ILE A 336 1.95 17.26 -15.48
CA ILE A 336 3.24 16.77 -15.98
C ILE A 336 3.10 16.32 -17.44
N ASP A 337 2.09 15.52 -17.76
CA ASP A 337 1.86 15.05 -19.11
C ASP A 337 1.50 16.18 -20.07
N HIS A 338 0.67 17.13 -19.64
CA HIS A 338 0.34 18.32 -20.45
C HIS A 338 1.59 19.09 -20.86
N TYR A 339 2.53 19.29 -19.93
CA TYR A 339 3.78 19.99 -20.22
C TYR A 339 4.59 19.29 -21.33
N PHE A 340 4.79 17.97 -21.21
CA PHE A 340 5.59 17.23 -22.19
C PHE A 340 4.89 17.09 -23.54
N VAL A 341 3.59 16.90 -23.57
CA VAL A 341 2.80 16.84 -24.81
C VAL A 341 2.84 18.17 -25.52
N SER A 342 2.61 19.30 -24.82
CA SER A 342 2.69 20.65 -25.38
C SER A 342 4.06 20.99 -25.94
N ARG A 343 5.13 20.56 -25.25
CA ARG A 343 6.51 20.69 -25.73
C ARG A 343 6.74 19.92 -27.03
N ASN A 344 6.27 18.68 -27.10
CA ASN A 344 6.41 17.85 -28.31
C ASN A 344 5.62 18.43 -29.49
N ILE A 345 4.41 18.95 -29.26
CA ILE A 345 3.61 19.61 -30.31
C ILE A 345 4.36 20.83 -30.85
N LYS A 346 4.89 21.70 -29.96
CA LYS A 346 5.67 22.87 -30.39
C LYS A 346 6.94 22.51 -31.19
N GLN A 347 7.63 21.44 -30.80
CA GLN A 347 8.79 20.96 -31.53
C GLN A 347 8.42 20.46 -32.93
N ARG A 348 7.36 19.67 -33.08
CA ARG A 348 6.87 19.21 -34.40
C ARG A 348 6.42 20.34 -35.29
N ALA A 349 5.68 21.33 -34.74
CA ALA A 349 5.26 22.51 -35.48
C ALA A 349 6.44 23.34 -36.01
N ARG A 350 7.55 23.46 -35.26
CA ARG A 350 8.77 24.14 -35.71
C ARG A 350 9.44 23.40 -36.86
N VAL A 351 9.47 22.06 -36.87
CA VAL A 351 10.04 21.29 -37.97
C VAL A 351 9.22 21.47 -39.24
N LEU A 352 7.90 21.37 -39.14
CA LEU A 352 6.99 21.54 -40.29
C LEU A 352 7.00 22.96 -40.88
N ASN A 353 7.31 24.00 -40.09
CA ASN A 353 7.41 25.36 -40.60
C ASN A 353 8.81 25.68 -41.14
N ALA A 354 9.77 24.78 -40.99
CA ALA A 354 11.14 24.95 -41.50
C ALA A 354 11.38 24.19 -42.81
N GLU A 355 10.46 23.31 -43.21
CA GLU A 355 10.35 22.71 -44.55
C GLU A 355 9.46 23.57 -45.44
#